data_c93e5bad566f790a77f3844f4751492a
#
_entry.id   c93e5bad566f790a77f3844f4751492a
#
_cell.length_a   1.000
_cell.length_b   1.000
_cell.length_c   1.000
_cell.angle_alpha   90.00
_cell.angle_beta   90.00
_cell.angle_gamma   90.00
#
_symmetry.space_group_name_H-M   'P 1'
#
loop_
_entity.id
_entity.type
_entity.pdbx_description
1 polymer ?
#
loop_
_entity_poly.entity_id
_entity_poly.type
_entity_poly.pdbx_seq_one_letter_code
_entity_poly.pdbx_strand_id
1 'polypeptide(L)'
;MNLTETPEIVHWPEVHYVFVEKTGPFMQTAPAAWGEAHRLSQKLLQQHRIDRYMSLYRVGPQIYRAGFGIEGPTAHVPEGLRYEVFPGGKYSRFVLTGPYSLLPQASGRVFELVQQLGIELRDDFNIENYVKDPRVTPAEELVTEILVPTA
;
A
#
# COMPACT_ATOMS: atom_id res chain seq x y z
N MET A 1 -15.16 -14.31 -0.13
CA MET A 1 -14.30 -13.13 -0.17
C MET A 1 -14.73 -12.24 -1.33
N ASN A 2 -14.93 -10.98 -1.07
CA ASN A 2 -15.38 -10.02 -2.09
C ASN A 2 -14.17 -9.35 -2.75
N LEU A 3 -13.55 -10.02 -3.71
CA LEU A 3 -12.41 -9.57 -4.47
C LEU A 3 -12.76 -9.58 -5.96
N THR A 4 -12.48 -8.46 -6.65
CA THR A 4 -12.60 -8.44 -8.10
C THR A 4 -11.58 -9.39 -8.73
N GLU A 5 -11.99 -10.18 -9.72
CA GLU A 5 -11.11 -11.15 -10.38
C GLU A 5 -10.62 -10.70 -11.75
N THR A 6 -11.16 -9.60 -12.25
CA THR A 6 -10.71 -8.96 -13.48
C THR A 6 -10.10 -7.60 -13.12
N PRO A 7 -8.82 -7.39 -13.37
CA PRO A 7 -8.18 -6.13 -12.99
C PRO A 7 -8.53 -5.02 -13.97
N GLU A 8 -8.42 -3.79 -13.46
CA GLU A 8 -8.45 -2.58 -14.26
C GLU A 8 -7.02 -2.07 -14.42
N ILE A 9 -6.63 -1.73 -15.64
CA ILE A 9 -5.34 -1.10 -15.89
C ILE A 9 -5.44 0.37 -15.53
N VAL A 10 -4.57 0.82 -14.62
CA VAL A 10 -4.55 2.19 -14.15
C VAL A 10 -3.14 2.76 -14.25
N HIS A 11 -3.04 4.08 -14.36
CA HIS A 11 -1.79 4.79 -14.21
C HIS A 11 -1.75 5.40 -12.82
N TRP A 12 -0.92 4.83 -11.93
CA TRP A 12 -0.81 5.30 -10.55
C TRP A 12 -0.01 6.60 -10.52
N PRO A 13 -0.50 7.63 -9.83
CA PRO A 13 0.16 8.93 -9.84
C PRO A 13 1.45 8.93 -9.03
N GLU A 14 2.26 9.95 -9.26
CA GLU A 14 3.38 10.27 -8.39
C GLU A 14 2.87 10.58 -6.97
N VAL A 15 3.55 10.06 -5.96
CA VAL A 15 3.18 10.26 -4.56
C VAL A 15 4.39 10.76 -3.78
N HIS A 16 4.23 11.84 -3.04
CA HIS A 16 5.19 12.26 -2.02
C HIS A 16 4.96 11.36 -0.81
N TYR A 17 5.84 10.40 -0.61
CA TYR A 17 5.61 9.26 0.28
C TYR A 17 6.50 9.33 1.51
N VAL A 18 5.88 9.31 2.69
CA VAL A 18 6.57 9.31 4.00
C VAL A 18 6.25 7.97 4.67
N PHE A 19 7.29 7.23 5.09
CA PHE A 19 7.09 5.83 5.42
C PHE A 19 8.09 5.29 6.44
N VAL A 20 7.72 4.12 6.99
CA VAL A 20 8.60 3.22 7.75
C VAL A 20 8.88 2.00 6.89
N GLU A 21 10.14 1.60 6.78
CA GLU A 21 10.53 0.40 6.04
C GLU A 21 11.00 -0.68 7.00
N LYS A 22 10.54 -1.91 6.76
CA LYS A 22 10.98 -3.10 7.47
C LYS A 22 11.33 -4.19 6.47
N THR A 23 12.28 -5.05 6.82
CA THR A 23 12.68 -6.20 6.00
C THR A 23 12.42 -7.47 6.78
N GLY A 24 11.82 -8.46 6.15
CA GLY A 24 11.51 -9.75 6.73
C GLY A 24 10.11 -10.23 6.41
N PRO A 25 9.66 -11.35 6.98
CA PRO A 25 8.34 -11.93 6.70
C PRO A 25 7.22 -10.93 6.96
N PHE A 26 6.32 -10.76 5.99
CA PHE A 26 5.27 -9.73 6.05
C PHE A 26 4.28 -9.93 7.20
N MET A 27 4.08 -11.15 7.66
CA MET A 27 3.25 -11.43 8.83
C MET A 27 3.78 -10.72 10.09
N GLN A 28 5.08 -10.45 10.13
CA GLN A 28 5.74 -9.76 11.24
C GLN A 28 5.99 -8.28 10.92
N THR A 29 6.49 -7.99 9.72
CA THR A 29 6.92 -6.63 9.36
C THR A 29 5.75 -5.70 9.08
N ALA A 30 4.64 -6.19 8.53
CA ALA A 30 3.50 -5.33 8.21
C ALA A 30 2.87 -4.71 9.48
N PRO A 31 2.49 -5.49 10.51
CA PRO A 31 1.94 -4.88 11.72
C PRO A 31 2.97 -4.02 12.46
N ALA A 32 4.24 -4.41 12.47
CA ALA A 32 5.29 -3.62 13.12
C ALA A 32 5.50 -2.28 12.43
N ALA A 33 5.56 -2.26 11.10
CA ALA A 33 5.74 -1.03 10.31
C ALA A 33 4.54 -0.10 10.47
N TRP A 34 3.32 -0.61 10.42
CA TRP A 34 2.12 0.21 10.58
C TRP A 34 1.99 0.76 11.99
N GLY A 35 2.31 -0.02 13.02
CA GLY A 35 2.32 0.45 14.41
C GLY A 35 3.27 1.62 14.60
N GLU A 36 4.47 1.52 14.06
CA GLU A 36 5.46 2.57 14.12
C GLU A 36 5.07 3.79 13.29
N ALA A 37 4.57 3.59 12.07
CA ALA A 37 4.12 4.67 11.21
C ALA A 37 2.98 5.47 11.85
N HIS A 38 1.99 4.81 12.41
CA HIS A 38 0.89 5.49 13.10
C HIS A 38 1.37 6.26 14.32
N ARG A 39 2.28 5.70 15.08
CA ARG A 39 2.86 6.40 16.25
C ARG A 39 3.58 7.68 15.82
N LEU A 40 4.32 7.65 14.72
CA LEU A 40 5.10 8.79 14.23
C LEU A 40 4.27 9.79 13.41
N SER A 41 3.08 9.40 12.96
CA SER A 41 2.23 10.24 12.10
C SER A 41 1.74 11.51 12.79
N GLN A 42 1.68 11.53 14.11
CA GLN A 42 1.22 12.69 14.87
C GLN A 42 2.04 13.94 14.56
N LYS A 43 3.36 13.78 14.46
CA LYS A 43 4.27 14.90 14.11
C LYS A 43 4.10 15.30 12.64
N LEU A 44 3.90 14.34 11.76
CA LEU A 44 3.69 14.60 10.34
C LEU A 44 2.41 15.40 10.10
N LEU A 45 1.33 15.07 10.82
CA LEU A 45 0.05 15.76 10.71
C LEU A 45 0.09 17.23 11.16
N GLN A 46 1.08 17.61 11.96
CA GLN A 46 1.28 19.02 12.35
C GLN A 46 1.84 19.87 11.21
N GLN A 47 2.46 19.26 10.21
CA GLN A 47 3.15 19.93 9.12
C GLN A 47 2.48 19.72 7.77
N HIS A 48 1.82 18.57 7.57
CA HIS A 48 1.29 18.14 6.29
C HIS A 48 -0.11 17.54 6.42
N ARG A 49 -0.87 17.64 5.33
CA ARG A 49 -2.11 16.88 5.18
C ARG A 49 -1.77 15.51 4.60
N ILE A 50 -2.25 14.46 5.25
CA ILE A 50 -2.17 13.11 4.72
C ILE A 50 -3.37 12.88 3.81
N ASP A 51 -3.13 12.63 2.53
CA ASP A 51 -4.18 12.41 1.56
C ASP A 51 -4.31 10.95 1.12
N ARG A 52 -3.39 10.10 1.58
CA ARG A 52 -3.36 8.70 1.16
C ARG A 52 -2.65 7.83 2.21
N TYR A 53 -3.20 6.65 2.48
CA TYR A 53 -2.59 5.62 3.31
C TYR A 53 -2.31 4.42 2.41
N MET A 54 -1.05 4.03 2.27
CA MET A 54 -0.71 2.90 1.41
C MET A 54 0.55 2.17 1.86
N SER A 55 0.59 0.87 1.55
CA SER A 55 1.78 0.05 1.69
C SER A 55 2.44 -0.12 0.33
N LEU A 56 3.76 -0.12 0.31
CA LEU A 56 4.56 -0.53 -0.84
C LEU A 56 5.40 -1.74 -0.42
N TYR A 57 5.40 -2.80 -1.24
CA TYR A 57 6.15 -3.99 -0.86
C TYR A 57 6.72 -4.73 -2.06
N ARG A 58 7.86 -5.40 -1.83
CA ARG A 58 8.51 -6.32 -2.77
C ARG A 58 8.61 -7.69 -2.13
N VAL A 59 8.08 -8.70 -2.81
CA VAL A 59 7.97 -10.06 -2.27
C VAL A 59 9.33 -10.73 -2.19
N GLY A 60 10.13 -10.69 -3.26
CA GLY A 60 11.42 -11.36 -3.32
C GLY A 60 12.36 -10.97 -2.20
N PRO A 61 12.73 -9.69 -2.06
CA PRO A 61 13.61 -9.23 -0.98
C PRO A 61 12.90 -9.03 0.35
N GLN A 62 11.59 -9.27 0.44
CA GLN A 62 10.77 -9.10 1.65
C GLN A 62 10.87 -7.69 2.24
N ILE A 63 10.80 -6.67 1.37
CA ILE A 63 10.78 -5.27 1.77
C ILE A 63 9.32 -4.83 1.94
N TYR A 64 9.00 -4.25 3.09
CA TYR A 64 7.66 -3.73 3.38
C TYR A 64 7.75 -2.28 3.86
N ARG A 65 6.97 -1.41 3.24
CA ARG A 65 6.84 0.00 3.61
C ARG A 65 5.41 0.31 4.03
N ALA A 66 5.25 0.88 5.21
CA ALA A 66 3.97 1.41 5.69
C ALA A 66 4.06 2.93 5.68
N GLY A 67 3.14 3.61 5.00
CA GLY A 67 3.30 5.04 4.90
C GLY A 67 2.11 5.82 4.39
N PHE A 68 2.40 7.10 4.14
CA PHE A 68 1.42 8.14 3.88
C PHE A 68 1.81 8.96 2.66
N GLY A 69 0.82 9.27 1.82
CA GLY A 69 0.96 10.31 0.81
C GLY A 69 0.68 11.66 1.43
N ILE A 70 1.52 12.63 1.11
CA ILE A 70 1.35 14.02 1.54
C ILE A 70 1.22 14.91 0.32
N GLU A 71 0.75 16.14 0.51
CA GLU A 71 0.36 17.07 -0.54
C GLU A 71 1.52 17.58 -1.42
N GLY A 72 2.76 17.48 -0.92
CA GLY A 72 3.93 17.96 -1.65
C GLY A 72 5.23 17.60 -0.96
N PRO A 73 6.36 18.08 -1.49
CA PRO A 73 7.65 17.74 -0.90
C PRO A 73 7.80 18.28 0.52
N THR A 74 8.64 17.60 1.31
CA THR A 74 8.94 18.04 2.66
C THR A 74 10.45 18.17 2.85
N ALA A 75 10.88 19.24 3.54
CA ALA A 75 12.27 19.46 3.90
C ALA A 75 12.63 18.81 5.25
N HIS A 76 11.62 18.55 6.08
CA HIS A 76 11.82 18.01 7.42
C HIS A 76 10.92 16.82 7.65
N VAL A 77 11.53 15.65 7.82
CA VAL A 77 10.84 14.39 8.08
C VAL A 77 11.01 14.07 9.56
N PRO A 78 9.93 13.77 10.30
CA PRO A 78 10.06 13.34 11.68
C PRO A 78 11.03 12.17 11.84
N GLU A 79 11.79 12.16 12.92
CA GLU A 79 12.75 11.10 13.20
C GLU A 79 12.03 9.73 13.20
N GLY A 80 12.63 8.76 12.50
CA GLY A 80 12.07 7.41 12.33
C GLY A 80 11.28 7.23 11.05
N LEU A 81 10.90 8.31 10.37
CA LEU A 81 10.26 8.28 9.07
C LEU A 81 11.25 8.58 7.96
N ARG A 82 11.01 8.04 6.77
CA ARG A 82 11.75 8.35 5.55
C ARG A 82 10.82 9.02 4.55
N TYR A 83 11.39 9.80 3.65
CA TYR A 83 10.65 10.45 2.57
C TYR A 83 11.28 10.10 1.23
N GLU A 84 10.43 9.70 0.28
CA GLU A 84 10.81 9.50 -1.12
C GLU A 84 9.66 9.92 -2.02
N VAL A 85 9.99 10.38 -3.22
CA VAL A 85 8.99 10.53 -4.28
C VAL A 85 8.79 9.16 -4.91
N PHE A 86 7.59 8.61 -4.77
CA PHE A 86 7.21 7.37 -5.46
C PHE A 86 6.68 7.76 -6.83
N PRO A 87 7.33 7.33 -7.93
CA PRO A 87 6.97 7.83 -9.26
C PRO A 87 5.64 7.31 -9.80
N GLY A 88 5.10 6.24 -9.22
CA GLY A 88 3.90 5.61 -9.75
C GLY A 88 4.18 4.80 -11.01
N GLY A 89 3.22 4.76 -11.92
CA GLY A 89 3.35 4.04 -13.18
C GLY A 89 2.13 3.15 -13.48
N LYS A 90 2.31 2.23 -14.41
CA LYS A 90 1.25 1.35 -14.88
C LYS A 90 1.05 0.17 -13.93
N TYR A 91 -0.19 -0.02 -13.49
CA TYR A 91 -0.57 -1.05 -12.54
C TYR A 91 -1.85 -1.76 -12.97
N SER A 92 -1.97 -3.04 -12.58
CA SER A 92 -3.22 -3.78 -12.64
C SER A 92 -3.86 -3.73 -11.26
N ARG A 93 -5.06 -3.18 -11.17
CA ARG A 93 -5.75 -2.93 -9.91
C ARG A 93 -6.85 -3.95 -9.67
N PHE A 94 -6.76 -4.63 -8.52
CA PHE A 94 -7.81 -5.48 -7.98
C PHE A 94 -8.39 -4.79 -6.75
N VAL A 95 -9.65 -5.03 -6.45
CA VAL A 95 -10.33 -4.37 -5.32
C VAL A 95 -10.90 -5.41 -4.38
N LEU A 96 -10.48 -5.33 -3.11
CA LEU A 96 -11.05 -6.12 -2.02
C LEU A 96 -12.00 -5.25 -1.22
N THR A 97 -13.24 -5.73 -1.02
CA THR A 97 -14.18 -5.15 -0.07
C THR A 97 -14.31 -6.10 1.10
N GLY A 98 -13.95 -5.65 2.29
CA GLY A 98 -14.00 -6.46 3.50
C GLY A 98 -12.87 -6.13 4.47
N PRO A 99 -12.82 -6.88 5.59
CA PRO A 99 -11.86 -6.61 6.66
C PRO A 99 -10.40 -6.86 6.22
N TYR A 100 -9.49 -6.13 6.84
CA TYR A 100 -8.05 -6.26 6.56
C TYR A 100 -7.50 -7.66 6.89
N SER A 101 -8.17 -8.41 7.74
CA SER A 101 -7.80 -9.80 8.02
C SER A 101 -7.81 -10.70 6.78
N LEU A 102 -8.54 -10.30 5.72
CA LEU A 102 -8.59 -11.02 4.45
C LEU A 102 -7.44 -10.68 3.49
N LEU A 103 -6.64 -9.66 3.79
CA LEU A 103 -5.58 -9.20 2.87
C LEU A 103 -4.57 -10.29 2.51
N PRO A 104 -4.07 -11.12 3.44
CA PRO A 104 -3.15 -12.19 3.04
C PRO A 104 -3.76 -13.15 2.03
N GLN A 105 -5.02 -13.55 2.24
CA GLN A 105 -5.75 -14.44 1.33
C GLN A 105 -6.01 -13.76 -0.01
N ALA A 106 -6.44 -12.50 0.02
CA ALA A 106 -6.71 -11.72 -1.19
C ALA A 106 -5.45 -11.51 -2.02
N SER A 107 -4.32 -11.19 -1.39
CA SER A 107 -3.03 -11.02 -2.08
C SER A 107 -2.60 -12.32 -2.75
N GLY A 108 -2.75 -13.46 -2.08
CA GLY A 108 -2.46 -14.76 -2.66
C GLY A 108 -3.31 -15.01 -3.91
N ARG A 109 -4.61 -14.70 -3.84
CA ARG A 109 -5.51 -14.84 -5.00
C ARG A 109 -5.14 -13.91 -6.14
N VAL A 110 -4.73 -12.67 -5.84
CA VAL A 110 -4.27 -11.72 -6.86
C VAL A 110 -3.08 -12.29 -7.63
N PHE A 111 -2.09 -12.85 -6.94
CA PHE A 111 -0.92 -13.43 -7.62
C PHE A 111 -1.29 -14.66 -8.45
N GLU A 112 -2.25 -15.47 -8.01
CA GLU A 112 -2.79 -16.55 -8.84
C GLU A 112 -3.43 -16.00 -10.11
N LEU A 113 -4.25 -14.95 -9.99
CA LEU A 113 -4.91 -14.31 -11.12
C LEU A 113 -3.92 -13.70 -12.11
N VAL A 114 -2.84 -13.09 -11.60
CA VAL A 114 -1.76 -12.57 -12.43
C VAL A 114 -1.21 -13.65 -13.34
N GLN A 115 -0.97 -14.85 -12.80
CA GLN A 115 -0.48 -15.98 -13.58
C GLN A 115 -1.53 -16.50 -14.56
N GLN A 116 -2.77 -16.69 -14.09
CA GLN A 116 -3.86 -17.23 -14.91
C GLN A 116 -4.21 -16.31 -16.08
N LEU A 117 -4.15 -14.99 -15.87
CA LEU A 117 -4.47 -13.99 -16.88
C LEU A 117 -3.27 -13.63 -17.77
N GLY A 118 -2.10 -14.15 -17.48
CA GLY A 118 -0.89 -13.88 -18.26
C GLY A 118 -0.42 -12.44 -18.15
N ILE A 119 -0.61 -11.80 -16.99
CA ILE A 119 -0.18 -10.42 -16.77
C ILE A 119 1.34 -10.40 -16.63
N GLU A 120 2.00 -9.63 -17.49
CA GLU A 120 3.45 -9.43 -17.42
C GLU A 120 3.76 -8.38 -16.36
N LEU A 121 4.58 -8.75 -15.36
CA LEU A 121 4.93 -7.87 -14.26
C LEU A 121 6.15 -7.02 -14.61
N ARG A 122 6.12 -5.78 -14.14
CA ARG A 122 7.25 -4.86 -14.15
C ARG A 122 8.00 -5.00 -12.82
N ASP A 123 9.31 -4.78 -12.82
CA ASP A 123 10.12 -4.81 -11.59
C ASP A 123 9.96 -3.51 -10.81
N ASP A 124 9.00 -3.51 -9.90
CA ASP A 124 8.67 -2.35 -9.08
C ASP A 124 7.93 -2.81 -7.82
N PHE A 125 7.56 -1.88 -6.95
CA PHE A 125 6.78 -2.15 -5.76
C PHE A 125 5.34 -2.52 -6.10
N ASN A 126 4.79 -3.50 -5.37
CA ASN A 126 3.35 -3.72 -5.29
C ASN A 126 2.76 -2.68 -4.34
N ILE A 127 1.48 -2.35 -4.53
CA ILE A 127 0.78 -1.35 -3.73
C ILE A 127 -0.44 -1.98 -3.07
N GLU A 128 -0.66 -1.67 -1.79
CA GLU A 128 -1.98 -1.78 -1.15
C GLU A 128 -2.40 -0.36 -0.76
N ASN A 129 -3.51 0.09 -1.32
CA ASN A 129 -4.05 1.42 -1.04
C ASN A 129 -5.32 1.29 -0.23
N TYR A 130 -5.34 1.90 0.96
CA TYR A 130 -6.45 1.80 1.91
C TYR A 130 -7.39 2.98 1.68
N VAL A 131 -8.52 2.72 1.03
CA VAL A 131 -9.40 3.76 0.50
C VAL A 131 -10.26 4.40 1.58
N LYS A 132 -10.68 3.62 2.58
CA LYS A 132 -11.61 4.08 3.63
C LYS A 132 -10.95 4.09 4.99
N ASP A 133 -11.38 5.04 5.83
CA ASP A 133 -10.91 5.18 7.20
C ASP A 133 -11.51 4.06 8.08
N PRO A 134 -10.69 3.14 8.64
CA PRO A 134 -11.21 2.04 9.46
C PRO A 134 -11.81 2.50 10.78
N ARG A 135 -11.54 3.74 11.22
CA ARG A 135 -12.10 4.27 12.47
C ARG A 135 -13.59 4.60 12.36
N VAL A 136 -14.08 4.84 11.12
CA VAL A 136 -15.46 5.27 10.86
C VAL A 136 -16.18 4.37 9.85
N THR A 137 -15.54 3.30 9.40
CA THR A 137 -16.10 2.38 8.39
C THR A 137 -16.21 0.98 9.00
N PRO A 138 -17.39 0.34 8.92
CA PRO A 138 -17.52 -1.06 9.33
C PRO A 138 -16.55 -1.96 8.58
N ALA A 139 -16.02 -2.98 9.25
CA ALA A 139 -14.98 -3.85 8.68
C ALA A 139 -15.39 -4.46 7.33
N GLU A 140 -16.66 -4.87 7.19
CA GLU A 140 -17.17 -5.49 5.96
C GLU A 140 -17.28 -4.50 4.79
N GLU A 141 -17.20 -3.20 5.07
CA GLU A 141 -17.30 -2.14 4.06
C GLU A 141 -15.96 -1.49 3.74
N LEU A 142 -14.88 -1.93 4.38
CA LEU A 142 -13.53 -1.44 4.06
C LEU A 142 -13.17 -1.82 2.64
N VAL A 143 -12.47 -0.91 1.96
CA VAL A 143 -12.03 -1.09 0.58
C VAL A 143 -10.51 -0.97 0.52
N THR A 144 -9.88 -2.00 0.00
CA THR A 144 -8.43 -2.00 -0.26
C THR A 144 -8.20 -2.26 -1.73
N GLU A 145 -7.45 -1.37 -2.37
CA GLU A 145 -6.97 -1.59 -3.72
C GLU A 145 -5.66 -2.35 -3.65
N ILE A 146 -5.56 -3.45 -4.39
CA ILE A 146 -4.36 -4.27 -4.49
C ILE A 146 -3.84 -4.12 -5.91
N LEU A 147 -2.66 -3.52 -6.06
CA LEU A 147 -2.13 -3.18 -7.37
C LEU A 147 -0.79 -3.86 -7.61
N VAL A 148 -0.67 -4.50 -8.76
CA VAL A 148 0.57 -5.14 -9.18
C VAL A 148 1.19 -4.37 -10.33
N PRO A 149 2.52 -4.10 -10.29
CA PRO A 149 3.18 -3.35 -11.35
C PRO A 149 3.16 -4.15 -12.65
N THR A 150 2.70 -3.54 -13.71
CA THR A 150 2.41 -4.19 -14.99
C THR A 150 3.25 -3.58 -16.09
N ALA A 151 3.76 -4.45 -16.96
CA ALA A 151 4.52 -4.01 -18.13
C ALA A 151 3.64 -3.27 -19.17
#